data_b3285ba86a58d60f0180cc55a9ab382c
#
_entry.id   b3285ba86a58d60f0180cc55a9ab382c
#
_cell.length_a   1.000
_cell.length_b   1.000
_cell.length_c   1.000
_cell.angle_alpha   90.00
_cell.angle_beta   90.00
_cell.angle_gamma   90.00
#
_symmetry.space_group_name_H-M   'P 1'
#
loop_
_entity.id
_entity.type
_entity.pdbx_description
1 polymer ?
#
loop_
_entity_poly.entity_id
_entity_poly.type
_entity_poly.pdbx_seq_one_letter_code
_entity_poly.pdbx_strand_id
1 'polypeptide(L)'
;MGDFDTPAWLMQRWRRHYGDDLARAISEIHMREPPLDITVKSDPDEWADKLDGVVLATGSVRLKSHTPIVELAGYADGEWWVQDAAAALPARLLRVQPEERVLDMCAAPGGKTAQLAQARAKVTALDRSAERLKILSSNLERLNLHATIAVGDAATYQASLFDAILIDAPCSATGTIRRHPDVAWTKKIGDIDSLVALQARLLLRAAALVRPGGRIVYCTCSLEPEEGEVQISNFLRRNPEFRRDPITLNDGLPMAFINHDGDLRTYPSLLPNDDIRLSGIDGFFAARLERRG
;
A
#
# COMPACT_ATOMS: atom_id res chain seq x y z
N MET A 1 -27.81 -3.13 -20.97
CA MET A 1 -26.91 -2.45 -20.03
C MET A 1 -25.53 -2.87 -20.42
N GLY A 2 -24.70 -1.95 -20.93
CA GLY A 2 -23.37 -2.26 -21.40
C GLY A 2 -22.52 -2.84 -20.27
N ASP A 3 -21.82 -3.92 -20.60
CA ASP A 3 -20.85 -4.48 -19.69
C ASP A 3 -19.78 -3.42 -19.40
N PHE A 4 -19.43 -3.29 -18.14
CA PHE A 4 -18.33 -2.45 -17.70
C PHE A 4 -17.06 -2.85 -18.46
N ASP A 5 -16.16 -1.89 -18.69
CA ASP A 5 -14.85 -2.10 -19.34
C ASP A 5 -13.89 -2.96 -18.48
N THR A 6 -14.45 -3.93 -17.77
CA THR A 6 -13.72 -4.88 -16.95
C THR A 6 -13.69 -6.24 -17.68
N PRO A 7 -12.48 -6.80 -17.94
CA PRO A 7 -12.36 -8.10 -18.57
C PRO A 7 -13.19 -9.18 -17.87
N ALA A 8 -13.84 -10.04 -18.66
CA ALA A 8 -14.76 -11.07 -18.15
C ALA A 8 -14.11 -11.97 -17.07
N TRP A 9 -12.82 -12.30 -17.20
CA TRP A 9 -12.11 -13.13 -16.24
C TRP A 9 -11.97 -12.45 -14.87
N LEU A 10 -11.70 -11.13 -14.80
CA LEU A 10 -11.64 -10.35 -13.56
C LEU A 10 -13.02 -10.25 -12.92
N MET A 11 -14.03 -9.85 -13.70
CA MET A 11 -15.40 -9.75 -13.23
C MET A 11 -15.91 -11.09 -12.65
N GLN A 12 -15.62 -12.21 -13.32
CA GLN A 12 -16.00 -13.54 -12.83
C GLN A 12 -15.32 -13.89 -11.50
N ARG A 13 -14.04 -13.53 -11.35
CA ARG A 13 -13.29 -13.73 -10.09
C ARG A 13 -13.87 -12.89 -8.97
N TRP A 14 -14.06 -11.59 -9.19
CA TRP A 14 -14.58 -10.69 -8.17
C TRP A 14 -16.01 -11.06 -7.75
N ARG A 15 -16.88 -11.47 -8.68
CA ARG A 15 -18.21 -12.01 -8.35
C ARG A 15 -18.13 -13.25 -7.46
N ARG A 16 -17.20 -14.15 -7.74
CA ARG A 16 -17.01 -15.39 -6.95
C ARG A 16 -16.53 -15.07 -5.53
N HIS A 17 -15.64 -14.11 -5.37
CA HIS A 17 -14.99 -13.81 -4.08
C HIS A 17 -15.75 -12.78 -3.25
N TYR A 18 -16.39 -11.81 -3.88
CA TYR A 18 -16.97 -10.64 -3.24
C TYR A 18 -18.49 -10.51 -3.44
N GLY A 19 -19.09 -11.35 -4.28
CA GLY A 19 -20.50 -11.26 -4.69
C GLY A 19 -20.73 -10.24 -5.80
N ASP A 20 -21.94 -10.28 -6.40
CA ASP A 20 -22.28 -9.48 -7.57
C ASP A 20 -22.28 -7.98 -7.30
N ASP A 21 -22.80 -7.55 -6.14
CA ASP A 21 -22.98 -6.14 -5.83
C ASP A 21 -21.62 -5.44 -5.64
N LEU A 22 -20.72 -6.05 -4.85
CA LEU A 22 -19.40 -5.45 -4.64
C LEU A 22 -18.55 -5.49 -5.90
N ALA A 23 -18.63 -6.58 -6.69
CA ALA A 23 -17.91 -6.68 -7.97
C ALA A 23 -18.35 -5.58 -8.96
N ARG A 24 -19.65 -5.26 -9.02
CA ARG A 24 -20.17 -4.14 -9.82
C ARG A 24 -19.66 -2.80 -9.31
N ALA A 25 -19.77 -2.56 -8.00
CA ALA A 25 -19.32 -1.31 -7.39
C ALA A 25 -17.82 -1.06 -7.64
N ILE A 26 -16.99 -2.10 -7.57
CA ILE A 26 -15.55 -2.05 -7.92
C ILE A 26 -15.39 -1.62 -9.38
N SER A 27 -16.09 -2.29 -10.30
CA SER A 27 -16.00 -2.03 -11.74
C SER A 27 -16.45 -0.60 -12.10
N GLU A 28 -17.53 -0.10 -11.47
CA GLU A 28 -18.03 1.26 -11.69
C GLU A 28 -17.01 2.33 -11.27
N ILE A 29 -16.34 2.13 -10.14
CA ILE A 29 -15.30 3.07 -9.67
C ILE A 29 -14.05 3.00 -10.56
N HIS A 30 -13.70 1.84 -11.08
CA HIS A 30 -12.57 1.70 -11.99
C HIS A 30 -12.71 2.49 -13.30
N MET A 31 -13.92 2.83 -13.70
CA MET A 31 -14.20 3.66 -14.88
C MET A 31 -14.12 5.18 -14.62
N ARG A 32 -13.87 5.57 -13.37
CA ARG A 32 -13.84 7.00 -12.99
C ARG A 32 -12.40 7.48 -12.84
N GLU A 33 -12.18 8.74 -13.17
CA GLU A 33 -10.92 9.40 -12.87
C GLU A 33 -10.71 9.45 -11.35
N PRO A 34 -9.59 8.95 -10.83
CA PRO A 34 -9.31 8.97 -9.41
C PRO A 34 -8.95 10.38 -8.93
N PRO A 35 -9.43 10.80 -7.75
CA PRO A 35 -8.98 12.03 -7.13
C PRO A 35 -7.49 11.95 -6.76
N LEU A 36 -6.87 13.11 -6.60
CA LEU A 36 -5.49 13.22 -6.14
C LEU A 36 -5.44 13.21 -4.62
N ASP A 37 -4.78 12.21 -4.05
CA ASP A 37 -4.52 12.12 -2.63
C ASP A 37 -3.04 12.44 -2.34
N ILE A 38 -2.80 13.12 -1.24
CA ILE A 38 -1.45 13.41 -0.74
C ILE A 38 -1.29 12.97 0.71
N THR A 39 -0.06 12.59 1.04
CA THR A 39 0.37 12.38 2.42
C THR A 39 1.20 13.58 2.84
N VAL A 40 0.85 14.19 3.97
CA VAL A 40 1.48 15.41 4.49
C VAL A 40 2.41 15.09 5.66
N LYS A 41 3.43 15.93 5.87
CA LYS A 41 4.37 15.80 6.99
C LYS A 41 3.83 16.32 8.32
N SER A 42 2.93 17.28 8.25
CA SER A 42 2.38 17.98 9.42
C SER A 42 0.86 17.92 9.42
N ASP A 43 0.22 18.87 10.02
CA ASP A 43 -1.23 18.99 10.22
C ASP A 43 -2.03 18.81 8.92
N PRO A 44 -2.79 17.70 8.74
CA PRO A 44 -3.59 17.48 7.54
C PRO A 44 -4.71 18.52 7.34
N ASP A 45 -5.28 19.06 8.42
CA ASP A 45 -6.35 20.04 8.34
C ASP A 45 -5.81 21.36 7.77
N GLU A 46 -4.63 21.80 8.22
CA GLU A 46 -3.95 23.00 7.67
C GLU A 46 -3.68 22.85 6.16
N TRP A 47 -3.22 21.66 5.73
CA TRP A 47 -2.94 21.41 4.32
C TRP A 47 -4.20 21.25 3.48
N ALA A 48 -5.28 20.69 4.06
CA ALA A 48 -6.58 20.64 3.39
C ALA A 48 -7.11 22.05 3.11
N ASP A 49 -7.02 22.95 4.07
CA ASP A 49 -7.42 24.36 3.90
C ASP A 49 -6.55 25.06 2.85
N LYS A 50 -5.22 24.90 2.90
CA LYS A 50 -4.29 25.55 1.95
C LYS A 50 -4.45 25.08 0.50
N LEU A 51 -4.84 23.84 0.30
CA LEU A 51 -4.88 23.19 -1.02
C LEU A 51 -6.31 22.95 -1.55
N ASP A 52 -7.32 23.52 -0.89
CA ASP A 52 -8.74 23.24 -1.18
C ASP A 52 -9.02 21.74 -1.24
N GLY A 53 -8.65 21.06 -0.18
CA GLY A 53 -8.79 19.62 -0.02
C GLY A 53 -9.77 19.22 1.07
N VAL A 54 -9.84 17.93 1.33
CA VAL A 54 -10.56 17.34 2.46
C VAL A 54 -9.68 16.30 3.14
N VAL A 55 -9.69 16.28 4.47
CA VAL A 55 -9.00 15.24 5.24
C VAL A 55 -9.84 13.96 5.20
N LEU A 56 -9.23 12.87 4.78
CA LEU A 56 -9.87 11.55 4.76
C LEU A 56 -9.73 10.83 6.10
N ALA A 57 -10.59 9.85 6.35
CA ALA A 57 -10.50 8.98 7.51
C ALA A 57 -9.14 8.22 7.61
N THR A 58 -8.38 8.16 6.53
CA THR A 58 -7.01 7.62 6.47
C THR A 58 -5.96 8.61 6.97
N GLY A 59 -6.30 9.88 7.17
CA GLY A 59 -5.37 10.96 7.48
C GLY A 59 -4.66 11.55 6.24
N SER A 60 -4.95 11.06 5.05
CA SER A 60 -4.51 11.67 3.79
C SER A 60 -5.38 12.89 3.46
N VAL A 61 -4.84 13.85 2.70
CA VAL A 61 -5.61 14.97 2.17
C VAL A 61 -5.96 14.68 0.71
N ARG A 62 -7.25 14.75 0.39
CA ARG A 62 -7.78 14.61 -0.98
C ARG A 62 -8.03 15.97 -1.58
N LEU A 63 -7.43 16.25 -2.73
CA LEU A 63 -7.56 17.54 -3.40
C LEU A 63 -8.82 17.58 -4.26
N LYS A 64 -9.49 18.75 -4.29
CA LYS A 64 -10.67 19.00 -5.12
C LYS A 64 -10.30 19.57 -6.49
N SER A 65 -9.11 20.18 -6.61
CA SER A 65 -8.66 20.85 -7.83
C SER A 65 -7.75 19.96 -8.67
N HIS A 66 -7.67 20.26 -9.97
CA HIS A 66 -6.78 19.62 -10.94
C HIS A 66 -5.54 20.50 -11.27
N THR A 67 -5.11 21.34 -10.33
CA THR A 67 -3.90 22.13 -10.48
C THR A 67 -2.68 21.24 -10.68
N PRO A 68 -1.76 21.55 -11.60
CA PRO A 68 -0.53 20.79 -11.75
C PRO A 68 0.23 20.65 -10.43
N ILE A 69 0.64 19.42 -10.09
CA ILE A 69 1.23 19.08 -8.78
C ILE A 69 2.40 20.00 -8.41
N VAL A 70 3.24 20.34 -9.39
CA VAL A 70 4.43 21.16 -9.19
C VAL A 70 4.12 22.64 -8.86
N GLU A 71 2.90 23.09 -9.13
CA GLU A 71 2.43 24.45 -8.86
C GLU A 71 1.72 24.56 -7.51
N LEU A 72 1.41 23.42 -6.87
CA LEU A 72 0.73 23.39 -5.59
C LEU A 72 1.66 23.85 -4.46
N ALA A 73 1.11 24.67 -3.55
CA ALA A 73 1.85 25.14 -2.37
C ALA A 73 2.44 23.97 -1.56
N GLY A 74 3.69 24.12 -1.12
CA GLY A 74 4.39 23.12 -0.31
C GLY A 74 5.00 21.94 -1.07
N TYR A 75 4.72 21.80 -2.38
CA TYR A 75 5.35 20.72 -3.17
C TYR A 75 6.86 20.91 -3.29
N ALA A 76 7.29 22.09 -3.73
CA ALA A 76 8.72 22.41 -3.88
C ALA A 76 9.45 22.45 -2.51
N ASP A 77 8.74 22.84 -1.45
CA ASP A 77 9.25 22.88 -0.10
C ASP A 77 9.34 21.48 0.55
N GLY A 78 8.80 20.47 -0.14
CA GLY A 78 8.84 19.09 0.32
C GLY A 78 7.94 18.79 1.52
N GLU A 79 6.84 19.51 1.68
CA GLU A 79 5.93 19.37 2.82
C GLU A 79 4.98 18.16 2.71
N TRP A 80 4.84 17.64 1.51
CA TRP A 80 3.98 16.50 1.21
C TRP A 80 4.40 15.76 -0.07
N TRP A 81 3.79 14.60 -0.32
CA TRP A 81 3.95 13.81 -1.55
C TRP A 81 2.65 13.17 -1.98
N VAL A 82 2.56 12.88 -3.28
CA VAL A 82 1.42 12.18 -3.85
C VAL A 82 1.43 10.72 -3.41
N GLN A 83 0.33 10.28 -2.84
CA GLN A 83 0.15 8.90 -2.41
C GLN A 83 -1.34 8.62 -2.23
N ASP A 84 -1.86 7.55 -2.87
CA ASP A 84 -3.23 7.11 -2.62
C ASP A 84 -3.47 6.81 -1.13
N ALA A 85 -4.66 7.16 -0.66
CA ALA A 85 -5.03 7.02 0.74
C ALA A 85 -4.92 5.57 1.25
N ALA A 86 -5.18 4.55 0.41
CA ALA A 86 -4.96 3.16 0.79
C ALA A 86 -3.48 2.80 0.84
N ALA A 87 -2.67 3.29 -0.13
CA ALA A 87 -1.24 3.04 -0.18
C ALA A 87 -0.48 3.67 1.01
N ALA A 88 -1.07 4.68 1.66
CA ALA A 88 -0.52 5.31 2.85
C ALA A 88 -0.70 4.48 4.14
N LEU A 89 -1.60 3.50 4.17
CA LEU A 89 -1.94 2.79 5.40
C LEU A 89 -0.87 1.77 5.86
N PRO A 90 -0.24 0.95 4.99
CA PRO A 90 0.68 -0.09 5.43
C PRO A 90 1.87 0.40 6.24
N ALA A 91 2.49 1.52 5.87
CA ALA A 91 3.61 2.08 6.61
C ALA A 91 3.20 2.53 8.04
N ARG A 92 1.99 3.09 8.19
CA ARG A 92 1.41 3.44 9.50
C ARG A 92 1.14 2.20 10.35
N LEU A 93 0.61 1.14 9.72
CA LEU A 93 0.31 -0.13 10.39
C LEU A 93 1.57 -0.82 10.92
N LEU A 94 2.74 -0.53 10.39
CA LEU A 94 4.01 -1.06 10.90
C LEU A 94 4.36 -0.47 12.27
N ARG A 95 3.77 0.67 12.68
CA ARG A 95 3.93 1.32 13.99
C ARG A 95 5.39 1.51 14.40
N VAL A 96 6.23 1.95 13.45
CA VAL A 96 7.66 2.13 13.69
C VAL A 96 7.92 3.18 14.78
N GLN A 97 8.96 2.94 15.56
CA GLN A 97 9.45 3.88 16.57
C GLN A 97 10.70 4.62 16.06
N PRO A 98 10.99 5.82 16.57
CA PRO A 98 12.25 6.50 16.25
C PRO A 98 13.45 5.58 16.50
N GLU A 99 14.44 5.66 15.62
CA GLU A 99 15.70 4.90 15.66
C GLU A 99 15.59 3.39 15.39
N GLU A 100 14.38 2.83 15.26
CA GLU A 100 14.22 1.41 14.84
C GLU A 100 14.85 1.19 13.46
N ARG A 101 15.51 0.05 13.30
CA ARG A 101 16.05 -0.41 12.01
C ARG A 101 14.92 -1.03 11.21
N VAL A 102 14.57 -0.41 10.10
CA VAL A 102 13.44 -0.82 9.25
C VAL A 102 13.92 -1.16 7.85
N LEU A 103 13.47 -2.29 7.32
CA LEU A 103 13.65 -2.65 5.92
C LEU A 103 12.33 -2.39 5.16
N ASP A 104 12.40 -1.58 4.12
CA ASP A 104 11.33 -1.40 3.14
C ASP A 104 11.68 -2.22 1.89
N MET A 105 10.98 -3.35 1.71
CA MET A 105 11.21 -4.27 0.59
C MET A 105 10.31 -3.88 -0.59
N CYS A 106 10.92 -3.80 -1.78
CA CYS A 106 10.29 -3.32 -3.01
C CYS A 106 9.87 -1.84 -2.90
N ALA A 107 10.79 -1.03 -2.36
CA ALA A 107 10.53 0.31 -1.83
C ALA A 107 10.14 1.37 -2.86
N ALA A 108 10.60 1.25 -4.11
CA ALA A 108 10.37 2.28 -5.11
C ALA A 108 8.91 2.37 -5.59
N PRO A 109 8.36 3.59 -5.75
CA PRO A 109 9.01 4.90 -5.91
C PRO A 109 9.25 5.69 -4.60
N GLY A 110 8.98 5.12 -3.40
CA GLY A 110 9.42 5.71 -2.14
C GLY A 110 8.35 6.35 -1.25
N GLY A 111 7.07 6.30 -1.60
CA GLY A 111 6.01 6.90 -0.78
C GLY A 111 5.92 6.31 0.63
N LYS A 112 6.02 4.99 0.76
CA LYS A 112 6.04 4.30 2.06
C LYS A 112 7.39 4.49 2.77
N THR A 113 8.50 4.49 2.03
CA THR A 113 9.83 4.84 2.56
C THR A 113 9.82 6.23 3.21
N ALA A 114 9.19 7.23 2.55
CA ALA A 114 9.07 8.59 3.08
C ALA A 114 8.30 8.61 4.40
N GLN A 115 7.20 7.85 4.52
CA GLN A 115 6.45 7.73 5.78
C GLN A 115 7.31 7.13 6.92
N LEU A 116 8.06 6.07 6.63
CA LEU A 116 8.95 5.42 7.60
C LEU A 116 10.08 6.34 8.03
N ALA A 117 10.67 7.06 7.09
CA ALA A 117 11.71 8.06 7.37
C ALA A 117 11.17 9.26 8.16
N GLN A 118 9.94 9.74 7.83
CA GLN A 118 9.24 10.78 8.57
C GLN A 118 8.99 10.38 10.03
N ALA A 119 8.73 9.11 10.29
CA ALA A 119 8.61 8.54 11.64
C ALA A 119 9.97 8.38 12.35
N ARG A 120 11.06 8.87 11.76
CA ARG A 120 12.44 8.86 12.30
C ARG A 120 13.04 7.47 12.47
N ALA A 121 12.56 6.49 11.71
CA ALA A 121 13.18 5.17 11.64
C ALA A 121 14.48 5.22 10.82
N LYS A 122 15.42 4.30 11.11
CA LYS A 122 16.61 4.04 10.28
C LYS A 122 16.24 3.11 9.13
N VAL A 123 15.76 3.69 8.03
CA VAL A 123 15.19 2.95 6.90
C VAL A 123 16.27 2.48 5.94
N THR A 124 16.23 1.21 5.56
CA THR A 124 16.90 0.66 4.37
C THR A 124 15.83 0.44 3.31
N ALA A 125 15.91 1.20 2.21
CA ALA A 125 15.02 1.10 1.06
C ALA A 125 15.62 0.17 0.01
N LEU A 126 15.05 -1.01 -0.15
CA LEU A 126 15.54 -2.05 -1.06
C LEU A 126 14.62 -2.19 -2.26
N ASP A 127 15.18 -2.07 -3.46
CA ASP A 127 14.47 -2.41 -4.71
C ASP A 127 15.45 -3.02 -5.71
N ARG A 128 14.94 -3.86 -6.62
CA ARG A 128 15.75 -4.47 -7.67
C ARG A 128 16.09 -3.51 -8.81
N SER A 129 15.32 -2.44 -8.97
CA SER A 129 15.46 -1.48 -10.06
C SER A 129 16.26 -0.25 -9.62
N ALA A 130 17.51 -0.16 -10.04
CA ALA A 130 18.33 1.01 -9.79
C ALA A 130 17.68 2.31 -10.35
N GLU A 131 16.98 2.22 -11.49
CA GLU A 131 16.29 3.38 -12.09
C GLU A 131 15.15 3.87 -11.22
N ARG A 132 14.33 2.96 -10.67
CA ARG A 132 13.25 3.34 -9.77
C ARG A 132 13.79 3.88 -8.43
N LEU A 133 14.94 3.38 -7.97
CA LEU A 133 15.60 3.90 -6.77
C LEU A 133 16.17 5.31 -6.97
N LYS A 134 16.53 5.72 -8.18
CA LYS A 134 16.88 7.12 -8.47
C LYS A 134 15.67 8.04 -8.24
N ILE A 135 14.48 7.61 -8.66
CA ILE A 135 13.24 8.36 -8.42
C ILE A 135 12.96 8.45 -6.92
N LEU A 136 13.09 7.35 -6.19
CA LEU A 136 12.94 7.31 -4.74
C LEU A 136 13.93 8.29 -4.06
N SER A 137 15.19 8.26 -4.47
CA SER A 137 16.24 9.14 -3.90
C SER A 137 15.92 10.61 -4.13
N SER A 138 15.51 10.98 -5.35
CA SER A 138 15.10 12.35 -5.69
C SER A 138 13.85 12.79 -4.89
N ASN A 139 12.90 11.89 -4.69
CA ASN A 139 11.73 12.18 -3.86
C ASN A 139 12.13 12.43 -2.40
N LEU A 140 12.99 11.60 -1.82
CA LEU A 140 13.47 11.79 -0.45
C LEU A 140 14.27 13.09 -0.30
N GLU A 141 15.11 13.42 -1.28
CA GLU A 141 15.87 14.68 -1.30
C GLU A 141 14.93 15.88 -1.28
N ARG A 142 13.93 15.94 -2.17
CA ARG A 142 12.90 17.00 -2.18
C ARG A 142 12.18 17.10 -0.84
N LEU A 143 11.87 15.96 -0.23
CA LEU A 143 11.19 15.88 1.06
C LEU A 143 12.11 16.14 2.27
N ASN A 144 13.42 16.36 2.07
CA ASN A 144 14.40 16.45 3.15
C ASN A 144 14.31 15.26 4.14
N LEU A 145 14.16 14.05 3.59
CA LEU A 145 14.09 12.78 4.31
C LEU A 145 15.25 11.88 3.89
N HIS A 146 15.66 10.95 4.76
CA HIS A 146 16.81 10.11 4.52
C HIS A 146 16.48 8.62 4.68
N ALA A 147 17.01 7.81 3.76
CA ALA A 147 17.04 6.36 3.87
C ALA A 147 18.34 5.81 3.25
N THR A 148 18.79 4.68 3.70
CA THR A 148 19.88 3.94 3.06
C THR A 148 19.31 3.23 1.83
N ILE A 149 19.86 3.54 0.65
CA ILE A 149 19.42 2.94 -0.61
C ILE A 149 20.19 1.65 -0.87
N ALA A 150 19.46 0.57 -1.14
CA ALA A 150 20.02 -0.73 -1.49
C ALA A 150 19.44 -1.26 -2.80
N VAL A 151 20.30 -1.56 -3.77
CA VAL A 151 19.90 -2.22 -5.02
C VAL A 151 20.08 -3.72 -4.84
N GLY A 152 19.01 -4.51 -5.03
CA GLY A 152 19.11 -5.96 -4.90
C GLY A 152 17.77 -6.70 -5.02
N ASP A 153 17.87 -8.01 -5.16
CA ASP A 153 16.69 -8.88 -5.12
C ASP A 153 16.27 -9.11 -3.65
N ALA A 154 15.07 -8.62 -3.32
CA ALA A 154 14.51 -8.74 -1.97
C ALA A 154 14.35 -10.20 -1.52
N ALA A 155 14.17 -11.16 -2.44
CA ALA A 155 14.05 -12.59 -2.10
C ALA A 155 15.37 -13.24 -1.65
N THR A 156 16.52 -12.60 -1.95
CA THR A 156 17.87 -13.13 -1.61
C THR A 156 18.72 -12.16 -0.79
N TYR A 157 18.18 -10.96 -0.50
CA TYR A 157 18.88 -9.90 0.21
C TYR A 157 19.39 -10.38 1.58
N GLN A 158 20.61 -10.01 1.93
CA GLN A 158 21.26 -10.38 3.19
C GLN A 158 21.67 -9.14 3.98
N ALA A 159 21.32 -9.11 5.24
CA ALA A 159 21.64 -8.04 6.17
C ALA A 159 21.56 -8.54 7.62
N SER A 160 22.00 -7.72 8.56
CA SER A 160 21.69 -7.91 9.99
C SER A 160 20.18 -7.74 10.24
N LEU A 161 19.67 -8.35 11.32
CA LEU A 161 18.25 -8.33 11.64
C LEU A 161 17.71 -6.92 11.80
N PHE A 162 16.44 -6.75 11.40
CA PHE A 162 15.65 -5.51 11.51
C PHE A 162 14.63 -5.63 12.65
N ASP A 163 14.24 -4.49 13.20
CA ASP A 163 13.15 -4.38 14.17
C ASP A 163 11.79 -4.55 13.50
N ALA A 164 11.65 -3.98 12.31
CA ALA A 164 10.43 -4.05 11.53
C ALA A 164 10.72 -4.13 10.03
N ILE A 165 9.84 -4.79 9.29
CA ILE A 165 9.96 -4.95 7.83
C ILE A 165 8.62 -4.62 7.17
N LEU A 166 8.65 -3.75 6.17
CA LEU A 166 7.56 -3.50 5.26
C LEU A 166 7.80 -4.27 3.96
N ILE A 167 6.81 -5.02 3.49
CA ILE A 167 6.84 -5.69 2.20
C ILE A 167 5.72 -5.11 1.34
N ASP A 168 6.06 -4.16 0.46
CA ASP A 168 5.14 -3.69 -0.59
C ASP A 168 5.28 -4.60 -1.81
N ALA A 169 4.62 -5.76 -1.74
CA ALA A 169 4.93 -6.87 -2.62
C ALA A 169 4.50 -6.61 -4.07
N PRO A 170 5.35 -6.95 -5.06
CA PRO A 170 4.93 -7.00 -6.46
C PRO A 170 3.69 -7.88 -6.60
N CYS A 171 2.63 -7.35 -7.22
CA CYS A 171 1.33 -8.01 -7.33
C CYS A 171 0.66 -7.73 -8.69
N SER A 172 -0.52 -8.30 -8.88
CA SER A 172 -1.34 -8.05 -10.08
C SER A 172 -1.81 -6.59 -10.22
N ALA A 173 -1.81 -5.83 -9.13
CA ALA A 173 -2.23 -4.43 -9.04
C ALA A 173 -3.70 -4.18 -9.43
N THR A 174 -4.56 -5.20 -9.36
CA THR A 174 -5.98 -5.11 -9.77
C THR A 174 -6.80 -4.14 -8.93
N GLY A 175 -6.30 -3.73 -7.77
CA GLY A 175 -6.91 -2.69 -6.93
C GLY A 175 -6.65 -1.26 -7.41
N THR A 176 -5.73 -1.06 -8.36
CA THR A 176 -5.31 0.27 -8.85
C THR A 176 -5.78 0.56 -10.29
N ILE A 177 -6.67 -0.25 -10.86
CA ILE A 177 -7.13 -0.13 -12.24
C ILE A 177 -7.68 1.28 -12.55
N ARG A 178 -8.32 1.95 -11.59
CA ARG A 178 -8.78 3.33 -11.76
C ARG A 178 -7.65 4.32 -12.09
N ARG A 179 -6.42 4.04 -11.62
CA ARG A 179 -5.20 4.85 -11.89
C ARG A 179 -4.39 4.31 -13.07
N HIS A 180 -4.46 3.01 -13.28
CA HIS A 180 -3.73 2.25 -14.26
C HIS A 180 -4.67 1.33 -15.05
N PRO A 181 -5.52 1.89 -15.95
CA PRO A 181 -6.54 1.11 -16.67
C PRO A 181 -5.96 -0.04 -17.52
N ASP A 182 -4.71 0.11 -17.96
CA ASP A 182 -3.97 -0.91 -18.71
C ASP A 182 -3.77 -2.21 -17.91
N VAL A 183 -3.74 -2.16 -16.58
CA VAL A 183 -3.61 -3.34 -15.71
C VAL A 183 -4.69 -4.36 -16.00
N ALA A 184 -5.93 -3.93 -16.20
CA ALA A 184 -7.06 -4.82 -16.50
C ALA A 184 -6.83 -5.67 -17.76
N TRP A 185 -6.09 -5.15 -18.74
CA TRP A 185 -5.91 -5.76 -20.05
C TRP A 185 -4.54 -6.43 -20.23
N THR A 186 -3.53 -6.01 -19.47
CA THR A 186 -2.17 -6.55 -19.55
C THR A 186 -1.94 -7.76 -18.64
N LYS A 187 -2.78 -7.93 -17.61
CA LYS A 187 -2.69 -9.06 -16.67
C LYS A 187 -3.53 -10.26 -17.13
N LYS A 188 -3.04 -11.45 -16.75
CA LYS A 188 -3.70 -12.74 -17.01
C LYS A 188 -3.72 -13.58 -15.74
N ILE A 189 -4.58 -14.58 -15.67
CA ILE A 189 -4.70 -15.50 -14.52
C ILE A 189 -3.34 -16.14 -14.16
N GLY A 190 -2.56 -16.60 -15.15
CA GLY A 190 -1.25 -17.21 -14.91
C GLY A 190 -0.20 -16.28 -14.30
N ASP A 191 -0.37 -14.96 -14.44
CA ASP A 191 0.53 -13.99 -13.81
C ASP A 191 0.34 -13.98 -12.29
N ILE A 192 -0.90 -14.20 -11.81
CA ILE A 192 -1.22 -14.25 -10.38
C ILE A 192 -0.44 -15.38 -9.70
N ASP A 193 -0.42 -16.58 -10.28
CA ASP A 193 0.30 -17.73 -9.71
C ASP A 193 1.81 -17.45 -9.56
N SER A 194 2.40 -16.82 -10.58
CA SER A 194 3.81 -16.43 -10.57
C SER A 194 4.11 -15.38 -9.50
N LEU A 195 3.22 -14.40 -9.32
CA LEU A 195 3.33 -13.35 -8.32
C LEU A 195 3.15 -13.90 -6.91
N VAL A 196 2.17 -14.79 -6.69
CA VAL A 196 1.96 -15.49 -5.42
C VAL A 196 3.21 -16.27 -5.00
N ALA A 197 3.86 -16.97 -5.94
CA ALA A 197 5.09 -17.69 -5.66
C ALA A 197 6.25 -16.74 -5.30
N LEU A 198 6.35 -15.57 -5.93
CA LEU A 198 7.32 -14.54 -5.58
C LEU A 198 7.04 -13.97 -4.18
N GLN A 199 5.80 -13.61 -3.90
CA GLN A 199 5.35 -13.06 -2.63
C GLN A 199 5.64 -14.01 -1.46
N ALA A 200 5.46 -15.32 -1.65
CA ALA A 200 5.82 -16.34 -0.66
C ALA A 200 7.32 -16.31 -0.35
N ARG A 201 8.18 -16.16 -1.36
CA ARG A 201 9.63 -16.05 -1.16
C ARG A 201 10.01 -14.76 -0.42
N LEU A 202 9.36 -13.64 -0.73
CA LEU A 202 9.57 -12.37 -0.04
C LEU A 202 9.20 -12.46 1.43
N LEU A 203 8.05 -13.07 1.76
CA LEU A 203 7.62 -13.31 3.15
C LEU A 203 8.62 -14.18 3.91
N LEU A 204 9.08 -15.28 3.31
CA LEU A 204 10.09 -16.15 3.93
C LEU A 204 11.41 -15.40 4.15
N ARG A 205 11.80 -14.54 3.21
CA ARG A 205 13.03 -13.75 3.38
C ARG A 205 12.87 -12.71 4.48
N ALA A 206 11.75 -12.02 4.55
CA ALA A 206 11.44 -11.08 5.63
C ALA A 206 11.43 -11.81 6.99
N ALA A 207 10.84 -12.99 7.07
CA ALA A 207 10.85 -13.83 8.28
C ALA A 207 12.26 -14.14 8.79
N ALA A 208 13.20 -14.37 7.87
CA ALA A 208 14.60 -14.61 8.22
C ALA A 208 15.35 -13.32 8.64
N LEU A 209 14.88 -12.16 8.22
CA LEU A 209 15.54 -10.87 8.48
C LEU A 209 14.93 -10.07 9.64
N VAL A 210 13.74 -10.39 10.10
CA VAL A 210 13.15 -9.74 11.27
C VAL A 210 13.62 -10.42 12.55
N ARG A 211 13.95 -9.63 13.59
CA ARG A 211 14.39 -10.19 14.89
C ARG A 211 13.22 -10.86 15.64
N PRO A 212 13.48 -11.73 16.61
CA PRO A 212 12.48 -12.15 17.58
C PRO A 212 11.83 -10.91 18.26
N GLY A 213 10.52 -10.89 18.43
CA GLY A 213 9.73 -9.74 18.88
C GLY A 213 9.62 -8.60 17.85
N GLY A 214 10.13 -8.76 16.65
CA GLY A 214 10.00 -7.80 15.56
C GLY A 214 8.70 -7.97 14.76
N ARG A 215 8.44 -7.04 13.84
CA ARG A 215 7.17 -6.93 13.11
C ARG A 215 7.36 -6.99 11.61
N ILE A 216 6.38 -7.54 10.90
CA ILE A 216 6.29 -7.48 9.44
C ILE A 216 4.92 -6.92 9.08
N VAL A 217 4.87 -5.95 8.16
CA VAL A 217 3.66 -5.62 7.43
C VAL A 217 3.86 -6.06 5.99
N TYR A 218 3.02 -6.99 5.56
CA TYR A 218 2.91 -7.42 4.16
C TYR A 218 1.75 -6.70 3.52
N CYS A 219 1.92 -6.15 2.33
CA CYS A 219 0.84 -5.49 1.61
C CYS A 219 0.91 -5.69 0.10
N THR A 220 -0.25 -5.55 -0.55
CA THR A 220 -0.43 -5.55 -2.00
C THR A 220 -1.54 -4.59 -2.40
N CYS A 221 -1.42 -3.96 -3.57
CA CYS A 221 -2.51 -3.23 -4.21
C CYS A 221 -3.35 -4.15 -5.12
N SER A 222 -3.64 -5.35 -4.65
CA SER A 222 -4.40 -6.38 -5.37
C SER A 222 -5.75 -6.65 -4.72
N LEU A 223 -6.74 -6.89 -5.56
CA LEU A 223 -8.05 -7.42 -5.15
C LEU A 223 -8.10 -8.94 -5.12
N GLU A 224 -7.03 -9.63 -5.54
CA GLU A 224 -7.01 -11.07 -5.61
C GLU A 224 -6.69 -11.68 -4.23
N PRO A 225 -7.58 -12.53 -3.66
CA PRO A 225 -7.36 -13.09 -2.32
C PRO A 225 -6.10 -13.95 -2.21
N GLU A 226 -5.66 -14.55 -3.32
CA GLU A 226 -4.43 -15.34 -3.38
C GLU A 226 -3.17 -14.51 -3.09
N GLU A 227 -3.21 -13.21 -3.41
CA GLU A 227 -2.13 -12.26 -3.17
C GLU A 227 -2.26 -11.53 -1.81
N GLY A 228 -3.33 -11.81 -1.07
CA GLY A 228 -3.65 -11.23 0.24
C GLY A 228 -3.91 -12.29 1.29
N GLU A 229 -5.17 -12.53 1.61
CA GLU A 229 -5.63 -13.37 2.72
C GLU A 229 -5.08 -14.79 2.68
N VAL A 230 -5.11 -15.41 1.49
CA VAL A 230 -4.63 -16.79 1.28
C VAL A 230 -3.11 -16.85 1.48
N GLN A 231 -2.37 -15.83 1.02
CA GLN A 231 -0.94 -15.75 1.17
C GLN A 231 -0.54 -15.73 2.66
N ILE A 232 -1.18 -14.88 3.45
CA ILE A 232 -0.92 -14.76 4.89
C ILE A 232 -1.31 -16.01 5.65
N SER A 233 -2.48 -16.60 5.35
CA SER A 233 -2.93 -17.84 5.97
C SER A 233 -1.96 -19.00 5.71
N ASN A 234 -1.45 -19.10 4.47
CA ASN A 234 -0.46 -20.10 4.09
C ASN A 234 0.90 -19.88 4.80
N PHE A 235 1.32 -18.60 4.92
CA PHE A 235 2.55 -18.26 5.61
C PHE A 235 2.46 -18.63 7.11
N LEU A 236 1.43 -18.19 7.81
CA LEU A 236 1.26 -18.47 9.26
C LEU A 236 1.15 -19.95 9.57
N ARG A 237 0.49 -20.74 8.73
CA ARG A 237 0.39 -22.19 8.90
C ARG A 237 1.77 -22.89 8.86
N ARG A 238 2.71 -22.35 8.07
CA ARG A 238 4.06 -22.93 7.87
C ARG A 238 5.13 -22.35 8.79
N ASN A 239 4.84 -21.23 9.45
CA ASN A 239 5.78 -20.49 10.30
C ASN A 239 5.14 -20.20 11.66
N PRO A 240 5.06 -21.20 12.56
CA PRO A 240 4.38 -21.09 13.84
C PRO A 240 5.02 -20.10 14.83
N GLU A 241 6.26 -19.68 14.55
CA GLU A 241 6.94 -18.60 15.27
C GLU A 241 6.36 -17.20 14.98
N PHE A 242 5.48 -17.08 13.97
CA PHE A 242 4.76 -15.85 13.68
C PHE A 242 3.31 -15.94 14.13
N ARG A 243 2.76 -14.80 14.48
CA ARG A 243 1.32 -14.61 14.72
C ARG A 243 0.81 -13.38 13.98
N ARG A 244 -0.47 -13.38 13.66
CA ARG A 244 -1.15 -12.16 13.21
C ARG A 244 -1.25 -11.21 14.41
N ASP A 245 -0.92 -9.94 14.19
CA ASP A 245 -1.21 -8.83 15.09
C ASP A 245 -2.41 -8.07 14.50
N PRO A 246 -3.64 -8.34 14.96
CA PRO A 246 -4.83 -7.82 14.31
C PRO A 246 -4.86 -6.29 14.29
N ILE A 247 -5.29 -5.74 13.15
CA ILE A 247 -5.63 -4.34 13.02
C ILE A 247 -6.98 -4.11 13.70
N THR A 248 -7.07 -3.07 14.50
CA THR A 248 -8.24 -2.73 15.30
C THR A 248 -8.62 -1.27 15.13
N LEU A 249 -9.76 -0.85 15.68
CA LEU A 249 -10.16 0.56 15.69
C LEU A 249 -9.12 1.47 16.37
N ASN A 250 -8.29 0.93 17.27
CA ASN A 250 -7.20 1.69 17.91
C ASN A 250 -6.07 2.07 16.91
N ASP A 251 -6.04 1.47 15.72
CA ASP A 251 -5.17 1.89 14.63
C ASP A 251 -5.67 3.15 13.91
N GLY A 252 -6.84 3.68 14.32
CA GLY A 252 -7.44 4.88 13.76
C GLY A 252 -8.03 4.66 12.36
N LEU A 253 -8.47 3.44 12.05
CA LEU A 253 -9.07 3.08 10.77
C LEU A 253 -10.57 2.78 10.90
N PRO A 254 -11.38 3.12 9.88
CA PRO A 254 -12.78 2.69 9.84
C PRO A 254 -12.91 1.16 9.88
N MET A 255 -13.94 0.66 10.59
CA MET A 255 -14.22 -0.78 10.65
C MET A 255 -14.40 -1.39 9.25
N ALA A 256 -14.96 -0.63 8.30
CA ALA A 256 -15.16 -1.08 6.92
C ALA A 256 -13.85 -1.40 6.17
N PHE A 257 -12.70 -1.01 6.70
CA PHE A 257 -11.37 -1.30 6.14
C PHE A 257 -10.75 -2.57 6.72
N ILE A 258 -11.37 -3.16 7.74
CA ILE A 258 -10.83 -4.32 8.47
C ILE A 258 -11.67 -5.55 8.13
N ASN A 259 -11.02 -6.60 7.63
CA ASN A 259 -11.69 -7.85 7.34
C ASN A 259 -11.88 -8.71 8.62
N HIS A 260 -12.54 -9.86 8.48
CA HIS A 260 -12.84 -10.76 9.60
C HIS A 260 -11.60 -11.36 10.29
N ASP A 261 -10.46 -11.40 9.59
CA ASP A 261 -9.18 -11.87 10.15
C ASP A 261 -8.40 -10.78 10.89
N GLY A 262 -8.89 -9.53 10.86
CA GLY A 262 -8.20 -8.37 11.41
C GLY A 262 -7.09 -7.84 10.49
N ASP A 263 -7.17 -8.09 9.19
CA ASP A 263 -6.29 -7.50 8.20
C ASP A 263 -6.95 -6.27 7.54
N LEU A 264 -6.16 -5.36 7.02
CA LEU A 264 -6.64 -4.28 6.15
C LEU A 264 -7.10 -4.87 4.81
N ARG A 265 -8.34 -4.54 4.42
CA ARG A 265 -8.86 -4.80 3.08
C ARG A 265 -9.70 -3.61 2.62
N THR A 266 -9.19 -2.86 1.65
CA THR A 266 -9.96 -1.80 1.00
C THR A 266 -10.45 -2.24 -0.38
N TYR A 267 -11.58 -1.65 -0.78
CA TYR A 267 -12.17 -1.83 -2.11
C TYR A 267 -12.35 -0.47 -2.77
N PRO A 268 -12.27 -0.38 -4.10
CA PRO A 268 -12.43 0.89 -4.81
C PRO A 268 -13.71 1.68 -4.48
N SER A 269 -14.78 0.99 -4.11
CA SER A 269 -16.07 1.58 -3.74
C SER A 269 -16.15 2.16 -2.32
N LEU A 270 -15.12 1.99 -1.50
CA LEU A 270 -15.07 2.61 -0.17
C LEU A 270 -14.81 4.14 -0.27
N LEU A 271 -15.06 4.86 0.81
CA LEU A 271 -15.00 6.32 0.88
C LEU A 271 -15.96 7.00 -0.14
N PRO A 272 -17.28 6.70 -0.09
CA PRO A 272 -18.24 7.44 -0.89
C PRO A 272 -18.25 8.91 -0.49
N ASN A 273 -18.50 9.79 -1.46
CA ASN A 273 -18.64 11.23 -1.27
C ASN A 273 -19.82 11.75 -2.10
N ASP A 274 -20.49 12.81 -1.65
CA ASP A 274 -21.59 13.44 -2.39
C ASP A 274 -21.10 13.99 -3.73
N ASP A 275 -19.90 14.54 -3.78
CA ASP A 275 -19.19 14.78 -5.04
C ASP A 275 -18.53 13.48 -5.49
N ILE A 276 -19.12 12.87 -6.50
CA ILE A 276 -18.68 11.58 -7.03
C ILE A 276 -17.21 11.57 -7.49
N ARG A 277 -16.67 12.73 -7.86
CA ARG A 277 -15.27 12.92 -8.27
C ARG A 277 -14.31 12.72 -7.09
N LEU A 278 -14.79 12.92 -5.86
CA LEU A 278 -14.05 12.74 -4.63
C LEU A 278 -14.28 11.37 -3.99
N SER A 279 -15.02 10.47 -4.66
CA SER A 279 -15.30 9.13 -4.16
C SER A 279 -14.19 8.14 -4.48
N GLY A 280 -14.14 7.08 -3.67
CA GLY A 280 -13.31 5.89 -3.92
C GLY A 280 -11.92 5.96 -3.29
N ILE A 281 -11.27 4.81 -3.30
CA ILE A 281 -9.92 4.57 -2.76
C ILE A 281 -9.32 3.41 -3.56
N ASP A 282 -8.01 3.20 -3.57
CA ASP A 282 -7.47 2.00 -4.22
C ASP A 282 -7.84 0.72 -3.45
N GLY A 283 -8.03 -0.37 -4.18
CA GLY A 283 -8.15 -1.69 -3.59
C GLY A 283 -6.81 -2.14 -3.03
N PHE A 284 -6.77 -2.44 -1.73
CA PHE A 284 -5.53 -2.75 -1.03
C PHE A 284 -5.72 -3.88 -0.02
N PHE A 285 -4.66 -4.62 0.22
CA PHE A 285 -4.56 -5.57 1.32
C PHE A 285 -3.32 -5.27 2.16
N ALA A 286 -3.43 -5.37 3.49
CA ALA A 286 -2.26 -5.43 4.36
C ALA A 286 -2.53 -6.26 5.61
N ALA A 287 -1.54 -7.08 5.99
CA ALA A 287 -1.54 -7.84 7.23
C ALA A 287 -0.33 -7.47 8.08
N ARG A 288 -0.54 -7.31 9.38
CA ARG A 288 0.52 -7.11 10.36
C ARG A 288 0.80 -8.42 11.09
N LEU A 289 2.07 -8.80 11.09
CA LEU A 289 2.58 -10.02 11.67
C LEU A 289 3.63 -9.69 12.72
N GLU A 290 3.68 -10.47 13.80
CA GLU A 290 4.68 -10.38 14.83
C GLU A 290 5.44 -11.70 14.92
N ARG A 291 6.77 -11.64 14.99
CA ARG A 291 7.61 -12.79 15.32
C ARG A 291 7.64 -12.95 16.83
N ARG A 292 7.26 -14.12 17.33
CA ARG A 292 7.33 -14.43 18.76
C ARG A 292 8.78 -14.31 19.26
N GLY A 293 8.94 -13.86 20.51
CA GLY A 293 10.24 -13.73 21.16
C GLY A 293 10.84 -15.06 21.58
#